data_6a761c8d56b2f1c7713fb536d846c04e
#
_entry.id   6a761c8d56b2f1c7713fb536d846c04e
#
_cell.length_a   1.000
_cell.length_b   1.000
_cell.length_c   1.000
_cell.angle_alpha   90.00
_cell.angle_beta   90.00
_cell.angle_gamma   90.00
#
_symmetry.space_group_name_H-M   'P 1'
#
loop_
_entity.id
_entity.type
_entity.pdbx_description
1 polymer ?
#
loop_
_entity_poly.entity_id
_entity_poly.type
_entity_poly.pdbx_seq_one_letter_code
_entity_poly.pdbx_strand_id
1 'polypeptide(L)'
;MLCAVYLLSREGAMLTGKSITEEKGLILIDSGHGGIDPGVVGIGGVKEKDINLKIAKELAGALEKKGYKAVLIRKDDNGLYDAESKNKKVQDMQKRCAMIKEEKPLLTVSIHQNSYQDEAVCGPQVFYYKD
;
A
#
# COMPACT_ATOMS: atom_id res chain seq x y z
N MET A 1 -39.48 -11.96 -28.60
CA MET A 1 -38.60 -12.82 -27.79
C MET A 1 -37.27 -12.17 -27.40
N LEU A 2 -36.60 -11.42 -28.24
CA LEU A 2 -35.31 -10.79 -27.94
C LEU A 2 -35.34 -9.73 -26.81
N CYS A 3 -36.43 -8.95 -26.70
CA CYS A 3 -36.57 -7.93 -25.63
C CYS A 3 -36.71 -8.55 -24.23
N ALA A 4 -37.37 -9.72 -24.10
CA ALA A 4 -37.53 -10.40 -22.83
C ALA A 4 -36.20 -10.96 -22.30
N VAL A 5 -35.34 -11.48 -23.18
CA VAL A 5 -34.01 -11.99 -22.82
C VAL A 5 -33.09 -10.83 -22.36
N TYR A 6 -33.20 -9.67 -23.00
CA TYR A 6 -32.43 -8.49 -22.60
C TYR A 6 -32.82 -7.96 -21.21
N LEU A 7 -34.13 -7.91 -20.92
CA LEU A 7 -34.62 -7.47 -19.61
C LEU A 7 -34.26 -8.45 -18.49
N LEU A 8 -34.32 -9.76 -18.73
CA LEU A 8 -33.92 -10.78 -17.78
C LEU A 8 -32.42 -10.75 -17.49
N SER A 9 -31.59 -10.47 -18.50
CA SER A 9 -30.13 -10.34 -18.31
C SER A 9 -29.76 -9.07 -17.51
N ARG A 10 -30.52 -7.99 -17.70
CA ARG A 10 -30.32 -6.73 -16.98
C ARG A 10 -30.78 -6.83 -15.51
N GLU A 11 -31.91 -7.45 -15.26
CA GLU A 11 -32.42 -7.69 -13.89
C GLU A 11 -31.58 -8.74 -13.16
N GLY A 12 -31.12 -9.79 -13.84
CA GLY A 12 -30.21 -10.76 -13.27
C GLY A 12 -28.86 -10.14 -12.85
N ALA A 13 -28.33 -9.19 -13.62
CA ALA A 13 -27.13 -8.44 -13.27
C ALA A 13 -27.35 -7.49 -12.07
N MET A 14 -28.56 -6.94 -11.90
CA MET A 14 -28.91 -6.13 -10.73
C MET A 14 -29.08 -6.98 -9.45
N LEU A 15 -29.61 -8.21 -9.57
CA LEU A 15 -29.81 -9.11 -8.44
C LEU A 15 -28.53 -9.73 -7.91
N THR A 16 -27.47 -9.85 -8.73
CA THR A 16 -26.20 -10.39 -8.28
C THR A 16 -25.35 -9.39 -7.51
N GLY A 17 -25.74 -8.12 -7.42
CA GLY A 17 -25.08 -7.10 -6.58
C GLY A 17 -23.61 -6.84 -6.89
N LYS A 18 -23.07 -7.45 -7.93
CA LYS A 18 -21.71 -7.25 -8.39
C LYS A 18 -21.74 -6.10 -9.41
N SER A 19 -21.66 -4.88 -8.91
CA SER A 19 -21.23 -3.78 -9.76
C SER A 19 -19.88 -4.20 -10.39
N ILE A 20 -19.88 -4.40 -11.69
CA ILE A 20 -18.64 -4.50 -12.46
C ILE A 20 -18.11 -3.07 -12.51
N THR A 21 -17.51 -2.62 -11.41
CA THR A 21 -16.69 -1.42 -11.42
C THR A 21 -15.44 -1.82 -12.18
N GLU A 22 -15.19 -1.21 -13.34
CA GLU A 22 -13.90 -1.33 -14.02
C GLU A 22 -12.80 -1.06 -12.99
N GLU A 23 -11.90 -2.01 -12.81
CA GLU A 23 -10.78 -1.88 -11.89
C GLU A 23 -9.89 -0.75 -12.41
N LYS A 24 -9.78 0.35 -11.65
CA LYS A 24 -9.07 1.57 -12.06
C LYS A 24 -7.56 1.39 -12.16
N GLY A 25 -7.05 0.27 -11.73
CA GLY A 25 -5.63 -0.08 -11.76
C GLY A 25 -5.06 -0.42 -10.41
N LEU A 26 -3.86 -0.98 -10.42
CA LEU A 26 -3.12 -1.42 -9.23
C LEU A 26 -2.36 -0.25 -8.60
N ILE A 27 -2.54 -0.04 -7.31
CA ILE A 27 -1.71 0.83 -6.48
C ILE A 27 -0.96 -0.03 -5.48
N LEU A 28 0.37 0.06 -5.49
CA LEU A 28 1.23 -0.62 -4.56
C LEU A 28 1.55 0.32 -3.39
N ILE A 29 1.37 -0.17 -2.16
CA ILE A 29 1.58 0.63 -0.95
C ILE A 29 2.74 0.04 -0.18
N ASP A 30 3.80 0.84 -0.05
CA ASP A 30 5.02 0.51 0.68
C ASP A 30 4.99 1.20 2.04
N SER A 31 4.73 0.44 3.10
CA SER A 31 4.92 0.93 4.47
C SER A 31 6.37 0.76 4.88
N GLY A 32 7.09 1.87 4.98
CA GLY A 32 8.53 1.88 5.28
C GLY A 32 8.89 1.13 6.56
N HIS A 33 10.12 0.62 6.62
CA HIS A 33 10.66 -0.17 7.72
C HIS A 33 9.93 -1.50 7.93
N GLY A 34 10.15 -2.16 9.08
CA GLY A 34 9.54 -3.45 9.44
C GLY A 34 10.52 -4.44 10.07
N GLY A 35 10.02 -5.37 10.86
CA GLY A 35 10.81 -6.37 11.55
C GLY A 35 11.86 -5.74 12.47
N ILE A 36 13.15 -6.03 12.22
CA ILE A 36 14.27 -5.51 13.01
C ILE A 36 14.51 -4.01 12.81
N ASP A 37 13.98 -3.41 11.73
CA ASP A 37 14.14 -1.98 11.47
C ASP A 37 12.93 -1.20 12.01
N PRO A 38 13.05 -0.52 13.15
CA PRO A 38 11.94 0.23 13.73
C PRO A 38 11.65 1.55 12.98
N GLY A 39 12.58 2.02 12.14
CA GLY A 39 12.60 3.41 11.70
C GLY A 39 12.94 4.36 12.85
N VAL A 40 12.45 5.57 12.81
CA VAL A 40 12.57 6.52 13.92
C VAL A 40 11.75 6.05 15.10
N VAL A 41 12.31 6.18 16.30
CA VAL A 41 11.60 5.91 17.55
C VAL A 41 11.27 7.25 18.20
N GLY A 42 9.98 7.56 18.26
CA GLY A 42 9.47 8.79 18.81
C GLY A 42 9.36 8.76 20.34
N ILE A 43 8.83 9.84 20.90
CA ILE A 43 8.57 9.97 22.33
C ILE A 43 7.63 8.85 22.78
N GLY A 44 7.91 8.25 23.94
CA GLY A 44 7.10 7.13 24.46
C GLY A 44 7.35 5.78 23.76
N GLY A 45 8.40 5.68 22.94
CA GLY A 45 8.78 4.42 22.31
C GLY A 45 7.96 4.04 21.09
N VAL A 46 7.19 4.96 20.55
CA VAL A 46 6.40 4.75 19.33
C VAL A 46 7.34 4.58 18.14
N LYS A 47 7.21 3.48 17.41
CA LYS A 47 8.07 3.14 16.27
C LYS A 47 7.43 3.60 14.96
N GLU A 48 8.24 4.17 14.09
CA GLU A 48 7.82 4.62 12.75
C GLU A 48 7.17 3.50 11.95
N LYS A 49 7.74 2.29 11.97
CA LYS A 49 7.22 1.13 11.25
C LYS A 49 5.76 0.80 11.57
N ASP A 50 5.35 1.01 12.83
CA ASP A 50 4.00 0.70 13.30
C ASP A 50 3.00 1.73 12.78
N ILE A 51 3.39 3.01 12.80
CA ILE A 51 2.60 4.10 12.25
C ILE A 51 2.45 3.94 10.74
N ASN A 52 3.56 3.68 10.02
CA ASN A 52 3.56 3.49 8.58
C ASN A 52 2.63 2.36 8.15
N LEU A 53 2.67 1.22 8.86
CA LEU A 53 1.80 0.09 8.57
C LEU A 53 0.32 0.40 8.80
N LYS A 54 0.01 1.14 9.87
CA LYS A 54 -1.37 1.55 10.16
C LYS A 54 -1.91 2.46 9.08
N ILE A 55 -1.15 3.49 8.70
CA ILE A 55 -1.53 4.42 7.62
C ILE A 55 -1.69 3.66 6.29
N ALA A 56 -0.78 2.73 5.97
CA ALA A 56 -0.85 1.94 4.75
C ALA A 56 -2.13 1.11 4.66
N LYS A 57 -2.55 0.48 5.76
CA LYS A 57 -3.80 -0.30 5.81
C LYS A 57 -5.04 0.58 5.63
N GLU A 58 -5.07 1.75 6.26
CA GLU A 58 -6.18 2.71 6.09
C GLU A 58 -6.24 3.23 4.65
N LEU A 59 -5.08 3.55 4.06
CA LEU A 59 -4.99 3.99 2.67
C LEU A 59 -5.48 2.90 1.71
N ALA A 60 -5.08 1.64 1.93
CA ALA A 60 -5.54 0.53 1.11
C ALA A 60 -7.07 0.43 1.10
N GLY A 61 -7.70 0.43 2.27
CA GLY A 61 -9.16 0.39 2.38
C GLY A 61 -9.87 1.60 1.74
N ALA A 62 -9.25 2.78 1.79
CA ALA A 62 -9.78 3.97 1.14
C ALA A 62 -9.68 3.89 -0.40
N LEU A 63 -8.60 3.33 -0.93
CA LEU A 63 -8.40 3.13 -2.37
C LEU A 63 -9.33 2.06 -2.93
N GLU A 64 -9.53 0.96 -2.21
CA GLU A 64 -10.47 -0.11 -2.60
C GLU A 64 -11.91 0.41 -2.70
N LYS A 65 -12.35 1.24 -1.75
CA LYS A 65 -13.66 1.91 -1.81
C LYS A 65 -13.81 2.82 -3.03
N LYS A 66 -12.70 3.29 -3.60
CA LYS A 66 -12.66 4.12 -4.82
C LYS A 66 -12.52 3.29 -6.11
N GLY A 67 -12.46 1.96 -6.01
CA GLY A 67 -12.38 1.05 -7.15
C GLY A 67 -10.95 0.78 -7.65
N TYR A 68 -9.92 1.12 -6.88
CA TYR A 68 -8.54 0.70 -7.16
C TYR A 68 -8.25 -0.65 -6.52
N LYS A 69 -7.38 -1.44 -7.15
CA LYS A 69 -6.75 -2.58 -6.48
C LYS A 69 -5.59 -2.07 -5.63
N ALA A 70 -5.61 -2.28 -4.33
CA ALA A 70 -4.56 -1.88 -3.43
C ALA A 70 -3.78 -3.11 -2.93
N VAL A 71 -2.46 -3.10 -3.07
CA VAL A 71 -1.58 -4.17 -2.60
C VAL A 71 -0.55 -3.59 -1.64
N LEU A 72 -0.50 -4.16 -0.44
CA LEU A 72 0.50 -3.81 0.57
C LEU A 72 1.77 -4.63 0.36
N ILE A 73 2.93 -3.98 0.31
CA ILE A 73 4.24 -4.65 0.24
C ILE A 73 4.50 -5.50 1.48
N ARG A 74 4.15 -5.00 2.67
CA ARG A 74 4.08 -5.81 3.90
C ARG A 74 2.74 -5.66 4.58
N LYS A 75 2.23 -6.74 5.18
CA LYS A 75 0.90 -6.80 5.79
C LYS A 75 0.94 -6.86 7.32
N ASP A 76 2.11 -7.08 7.87
CA ASP A 76 2.38 -7.22 9.30
C ASP A 76 3.68 -6.52 9.70
N ASP A 77 4.18 -6.77 10.91
CA ASP A 77 5.41 -6.18 11.40
C ASP A 77 6.68 -6.81 10.81
N ASN A 78 6.60 -7.88 10.02
CA ASN A 78 7.78 -8.51 9.45
C ASN A 78 8.41 -7.64 8.35
N GLY A 79 9.74 -7.70 8.24
CA GLY A 79 10.45 -7.24 7.05
C GLY A 79 10.46 -8.34 5.98
N LEU A 80 10.82 -7.97 4.76
CA LEU A 80 10.84 -8.89 3.61
C LEU A 80 12.17 -9.68 3.48
N TYR A 81 12.95 -9.74 4.53
CA TYR A 81 14.22 -10.45 4.54
C TYR A 81 14.08 -11.86 5.11
N ASP A 82 15.01 -12.73 4.74
CA ASP A 82 15.10 -14.07 5.29
C ASP A 82 15.81 -14.05 6.66
N ALA A 83 15.44 -14.95 7.57
CA ALA A 83 15.99 -14.98 8.92
C ALA A 83 17.52 -15.08 8.94
N GLU A 84 18.09 -15.85 8.00
CA GLU A 84 19.51 -16.14 7.86
C GLU A 84 20.30 -15.06 7.08
N SER A 85 19.62 -14.01 6.60
CA SER A 85 20.28 -12.95 5.81
C SER A 85 21.32 -12.20 6.65
N LYS A 86 22.53 -12.09 6.10
CA LYS A 86 23.62 -11.31 6.73
C LYS A 86 23.37 -9.81 6.66
N ASN A 87 22.61 -9.34 5.66
CA ASN A 87 22.26 -7.93 5.50
C ASN A 87 20.75 -7.77 5.27
N LYS A 88 20.01 -7.85 6.36
CA LYS A 88 18.55 -7.83 6.34
C LYS A 88 17.96 -6.56 5.71
N LYS A 89 18.56 -5.39 5.97
CA LYS A 89 18.08 -4.12 5.40
C LYS A 89 18.26 -4.07 3.87
N VAL A 90 19.39 -4.52 3.37
CA VAL A 90 19.64 -4.55 1.92
C VAL A 90 18.69 -5.53 1.24
N GLN A 91 18.51 -6.71 1.83
CA GLN A 91 17.61 -7.71 1.27
C GLN A 91 16.15 -7.23 1.30
N ASP A 92 15.71 -6.59 2.38
CA ASP A 92 14.38 -5.99 2.48
C ASP A 92 14.14 -5.00 1.32
N MET A 93 15.06 -4.07 1.12
CA MET A 93 14.97 -3.08 0.05
C MET A 93 14.96 -3.73 -1.35
N GLN A 94 15.81 -4.73 -1.57
CA GLN A 94 15.84 -5.46 -2.84
C GLN A 94 14.51 -6.16 -3.14
N LYS A 95 13.90 -6.81 -2.14
CA LYS A 95 12.61 -7.48 -2.29
C LYS A 95 11.47 -6.48 -2.53
N ARG A 96 11.47 -5.30 -1.88
CA ARG A 96 10.52 -4.21 -2.17
C ARG A 96 10.63 -3.75 -3.63
N CYS A 97 11.85 -3.47 -4.09
CA CYS A 97 12.08 -3.09 -5.48
C CYS A 97 11.68 -4.19 -6.49
N ALA A 98 11.91 -5.45 -6.14
CA ALA A 98 11.50 -6.58 -6.98
C ALA A 98 9.98 -6.65 -7.12
N MET A 99 9.23 -6.51 -6.03
CA MET A 99 7.76 -6.47 -6.06
C MET A 99 7.23 -5.34 -6.94
N ILE A 100 7.82 -4.13 -6.84
CA ILE A 100 7.41 -2.99 -7.68
C ILE A 100 7.61 -3.31 -9.17
N LYS A 101 8.75 -3.93 -9.53
CA LYS A 101 9.07 -4.31 -10.91
C LYS A 101 8.17 -5.41 -11.45
N GLU A 102 7.82 -6.38 -10.61
CA GLU A 102 6.98 -7.53 -10.96
C GLU A 102 5.52 -7.12 -11.13
N GLU A 103 4.98 -6.41 -10.17
CA GLU A 103 3.57 -6.01 -10.14
C GLU A 103 3.22 -4.91 -11.15
N LYS A 104 4.20 -4.11 -11.59
CA LYS A 104 4.02 -3.00 -12.54
C LYS A 104 2.81 -2.12 -12.20
N PRO A 105 2.74 -1.58 -10.99
CA PRO A 105 1.59 -0.82 -10.55
C PRO A 105 1.44 0.49 -11.34
N LEU A 106 0.21 1.02 -11.38
CA LEU A 106 -0.05 2.37 -11.87
C LEU A 106 0.68 3.43 -11.04
N LEU A 107 0.76 3.19 -9.72
CA LEU A 107 1.43 4.06 -8.77
C LEU A 107 1.96 3.24 -7.59
N THR A 108 3.16 3.58 -7.11
CA THR A 108 3.67 3.12 -5.82
C THR A 108 3.66 4.28 -4.84
N VAL A 109 3.07 4.06 -3.66
CA VAL A 109 3.05 5.03 -2.56
C VAL A 109 3.89 4.50 -1.42
N SER A 110 5.01 5.14 -1.12
CA SER A 110 5.85 4.81 0.04
C SER A 110 5.54 5.75 1.20
N ILE A 111 5.35 5.19 2.40
CA ILE A 111 4.91 5.91 3.60
C ILE A 111 6.01 5.84 4.64
N HIS A 112 6.47 7.01 5.07
CA HIS A 112 7.47 7.21 6.10
C HIS A 112 7.06 8.34 7.04
N GLN A 113 7.68 8.37 8.24
CA GLN A 113 7.61 9.50 9.17
C GLN A 113 8.98 10.17 9.18
N ASN A 114 9.07 11.40 8.67
CA ASN A 114 10.30 12.15 8.74
C ASN A 114 10.58 12.62 10.17
N SER A 115 11.85 12.66 10.52
CA SER A 115 12.33 13.28 11.75
C SER A 115 13.23 14.45 11.41
N TYR A 116 13.04 15.57 12.07
CA TYR A 116 13.87 16.75 11.90
C TYR A 116 14.22 17.34 13.27
N GLN A 117 15.41 17.98 13.38
CA GLN A 117 15.88 18.52 14.65
C GLN A 117 15.21 19.85 15.05
N ASP A 118 14.69 20.58 14.06
CA ASP A 118 13.99 21.85 14.28
C ASP A 118 12.48 21.57 14.44
N GLU A 119 11.94 21.86 15.60
CA GLU A 119 10.54 21.67 15.94
C GLU A 119 9.58 22.54 15.10
N ALA A 120 10.07 23.61 14.48
CA ALA A 120 9.28 24.42 13.55
C ALA A 120 8.99 23.70 12.23
N VAL A 121 9.76 22.65 11.89
CA VAL A 121 9.54 21.84 10.69
C VAL A 121 8.48 20.79 10.99
N CYS A 122 7.26 21.04 10.54
CA CYS A 122 6.13 20.13 10.73
C CYS A 122 5.24 20.07 9.48
N GLY A 123 4.38 19.06 9.42
CA GLY A 123 3.41 18.85 8.33
C GLY A 123 3.82 17.79 7.33
N PRO A 124 2.90 17.43 6.41
CA PRO A 124 3.15 16.42 5.42
C PRO A 124 4.12 16.92 4.34
N GLN A 125 5.00 16.02 3.90
CA GLN A 125 5.90 16.23 2.77
C GLN A 125 5.62 15.15 1.72
N VAL A 126 5.56 15.55 0.45
CA VAL A 126 5.38 14.63 -0.68
C VAL A 126 6.55 14.77 -1.62
N PHE A 127 7.24 13.66 -1.87
CA PHE A 127 8.29 13.55 -2.86
C PHE A 127 7.77 12.70 -4.02
N TYR A 128 8.02 13.13 -5.24
CA TYR A 128 7.66 12.37 -6.43
C TYR A 128 8.81 12.39 -7.43
N TYR A 129 8.93 11.29 -8.15
CA TYR A 129 9.85 11.18 -9.26
C TYR A 129 9.09 11.45 -10.56
N LYS A 130 9.68 12.27 -11.41
CA LYS A 130 9.18 12.55 -12.75
C LYS A 130 10.24 12.08 -13.74
N ASP A 131 9.86 11.16 -14.64
CA ASP A 131 10.69 10.73 -15.77
C ASP A 131 10.87 11.86 -16.80
#